data_7a0da909ca287b4d23f823abac51ea67
#
_entry.id   7a0da909ca287b4d23f823abac51ea67
#
_cell.length_a   1.000
_cell.length_b   1.000
_cell.length_c   1.000
_cell.angle_alpha   90.00
_cell.angle_beta   90.00
_cell.angle_gamma   90.00
#
_symmetry.space_group_name_H-M   'P 1'
#
loop_
_entity.id
_entity.type
_entity.pdbx_description
1 polymer ?
#
loop_
_entity_poly.entity_id
_entity_poly.type
_entity_poly.pdbx_seq_one_letter_code
_entity_poly.pdbx_strand_id
1 'polypeptide(L)'
;AKEKRFDYLVIESTGISEPLPVAETFTFADENGTSLSDVASLDTMVTVVDAINFLKDYEEAKDLQETGESLGEDDQRSVADLLVEQVEFADVILISKTDIAKATEVDRLTAILKTLNTRAKILPIYQGQVGVKQVLDTGKFSFEEAQKAPGWLKEMRGEHVPETEEYG
;
A
#
# COMPACT_ATOMS: atom_id res chain seq x y z
N ALA A 1 -17.22 6.87 16.37
CA ALA A 1 -16.66 8.14 16.83
C ALA A 1 -17.49 8.79 17.94
N LYS A 2 -18.84 8.93 17.78
CA LYS A 2 -19.70 9.59 18.81
C LYS A 2 -19.69 8.92 20.18
N GLU A 3 -19.42 7.63 20.28
CA GLU A 3 -19.43 6.87 21.53
C GLU A 3 -18.05 6.57 22.10
N LYS A 4 -16.97 7.01 21.45
CA LYS A 4 -15.56 6.79 21.85
C LYS A 4 -15.26 5.35 22.29
N ARG A 5 -15.79 4.38 21.53
CA ARG A 5 -15.62 2.95 21.84
C ARG A 5 -14.28 2.38 21.42
N PHE A 6 -13.63 3.04 20.48
CA PHE A 6 -12.38 2.57 19.86
C PHE A 6 -11.38 3.72 19.81
N ASP A 7 -10.14 3.41 20.09
CA ASP A 7 -9.02 4.34 19.99
C ASP A 7 -8.40 4.27 18.59
N TYR A 8 -8.46 3.09 17.93
CA TYR A 8 -7.88 2.83 16.62
C TYR A 8 -8.85 2.04 15.73
N LEU A 9 -8.77 2.31 14.45
CA LEU A 9 -9.37 1.53 13.37
C LEU A 9 -8.24 0.98 12.51
N VAL A 10 -8.23 -0.34 12.29
CA VAL A 10 -7.33 -0.99 11.34
C VAL A 10 -8.16 -1.42 10.15
N ILE A 11 -7.75 -0.99 8.95
CA ILE A 11 -8.36 -1.38 7.68
C ILE A 11 -7.38 -2.32 7.00
N GLU A 12 -7.82 -3.54 6.71
CA GLU A 12 -7.06 -4.52 5.96
C GLU A 12 -7.67 -4.67 4.57
N SER A 13 -6.88 -4.37 3.55
CA SER A 13 -7.22 -4.71 2.18
C SER A 13 -6.69 -6.10 1.86
N THR A 14 -7.51 -6.93 1.20
CA THR A 14 -7.14 -8.30 0.85
C THR A 14 -6.43 -8.35 -0.50
N GLY A 15 -5.39 -9.18 -0.58
CA GLY A 15 -4.65 -9.41 -1.81
C GLY A 15 -3.86 -8.19 -2.27
N ILE A 16 -3.95 -7.89 -3.56
CA ILE A 16 -3.36 -6.71 -4.17
C ILE A 16 -4.42 -5.61 -4.17
N SER A 17 -4.10 -4.46 -3.60
CA SER A 17 -5.03 -3.33 -3.47
C SER A 17 -4.33 -2.02 -3.75
N GLU A 18 -5.12 -1.01 -4.09
CA GLU A 18 -4.68 0.35 -4.30
C GLU A 18 -4.70 1.10 -2.97
N PRO A 19 -3.54 1.51 -2.43
CA PRO A 19 -3.50 2.22 -1.15
C PRO A 19 -4.01 3.66 -1.26
N LEU A 20 -3.87 4.26 -2.44
CA LEU A 20 -4.18 5.66 -2.68
C LEU A 20 -5.67 5.97 -2.54
N PRO A 21 -6.62 5.28 -3.18
CA PRO A 21 -8.05 5.53 -3.01
C PRO A 21 -8.49 5.43 -1.54
N VAL A 22 -7.90 4.51 -0.78
CA VAL A 22 -8.17 4.40 0.66
C VAL A 22 -7.70 5.66 1.40
N ALA A 23 -6.50 6.16 1.12
CA ALA A 23 -6.00 7.39 1.72
C ALA A 23 -6.83 8.61 1.32
N GLU A 24 -7.26 8.69 0.07
CA GLU A 24 -8.08 9.79 -0.46
C GLU A 24 -9.44 9.88 0.20
N THR A 25 -10.06 8.75 0.60
CA THR A 25 -11.35 8.79 1.31
C THR A 25 -11.32 9.62 2.60
N PHE A 26 -10.14 9.83 3.18
CA PHE A 26 -9.95 10.69 4.34
C PHE A 26 -9.87 12.18 3.98
N THR A 27 -9.71 12.53 2.70
CA THR A 27 -9.60 13.93 2.25
C THR A 27 -10.92 14.48 1.71
N PHE A 28 -11.80 13.62 1.23
CA PHE A 28 -13.06 14.04 0.65
C PHE A 28 -14.09 14.44 1.72
N ALA A 29 -14.79 15.56 1.47
CA ALA A 29 -15.95 15.93 2.22
C ALA A 29 -17.22 15.52 1.44
N ASP A 30 -18.24 15.05 2.15
CA ASP A 30 -19.55 14.77 1.59
C ASP A 30 -20.28 16.07 1.18
N GLU A 31 -21.48 15.95 0.61
CA GLU A 31 -22.31 17.08 0.20
C GLU A 31 -22.66 18.05 1.36
N ASN A 32 -22.52 17.58 2.61
CA ASN A 32 -22.75 18.37 3.82
C ASN A 32 -21.47 18.98 4.39
N GLY A 33 -20.33 18.77 3.71
CA GLY A 33 -19.03 19.23 4.15
C GLY A 33 -18.41 18.40 5.27
N THR A 34 -18.91 17.17 5.54
CA THR A 34 -18.37 16.25 6.56
C THR A 34 -17.34 15.34 5.93
N SER A 35 -16.18 15.20 6.55
CA SER A 35 -15.09 14.34 6.11
C SER A 35 -14.82 13.21 7.12
N LEU A 36 -14.26 12.11 6.66
CA LEU A 36 -13.74 11.08 7.56
C LEU A 36 -12.63 11.63 8.46
N SER A 37 -11.87 12.62 8.00
CA SER A 37 -10.84 13.30 8.80
C SER A 37 -11.39 14.03 10.03
N ASP A 38 -12.71 14.35 10.07
CA ASP A 38 -13.36 14.95 11.24
C ASP A 38 -13.50 13.97 12.41
N VAL A 39 -13.41 12.68 12.14
CA VAL A 39 -13.67 11.61 13.13
C VAL A 39 -12.50 10.64 13.30
N ALA A 40 -11.62 10.53 12.33
CA ALA A 40 -10.43 9.68 12.36
C ALA A 40 -9.31 10.30 11.52
N SER A 41 -8.08 10.18 11.97
CA SER A 41 -6.90 10.59 11.19
C SER A 41 -6.15 9.35 10.71
N LEU A 42 -5.68 9.40 9.47
CA LEU A 42 -4.81 8.37 8.93
C LEU A 42 -3.44 8.46 9.63
N ASP A 43 -3.05 7.38 10.28
CA ASP A 43 -1.84 7.33 11.13
C ASP A 43 -0.65 6.72 10.40
N THR A 44 -0.87 5.58 9.74
CA THR A 44 0.22 4.79 9.16
C THR A 44 -0.31 3.93 8.01
N MET A 45 0.37 3.96 6.87
CA MET A 45 0.19 3.02 5.77
C MET A 45 1.17 1.88 5.93
N VAL A 46 0.65 0.65 6.08
CA VAL A 46 1.48 -0.55 6.32
C VAL A 46 1.33 -1.51 5.15
N THR A 47 2.44 -1.89 4.54
CA THR A 47 2.47 -2.92 3.50
C THR A 47 3.19 -4.16 4.02
N VAL A 48 2.59 -5.33 3.77
CA VAL A 48 3.19 -6.63 4.11
C VAL A 48 3.74 -7.26 2.84
N VAL A 49 5.03 -7.55 2.84
CA VAL A 49 5.75 -8.14 1.71
C VAL A 49 6.21 -9.55 2.08
N ASP A 50 5.89 -10.52 1.24
CA ASP A 50 6.30 -11.92 1.39
C ASP A 50 7.76 -12.09 0.91
N ALA A 51 8.66 -12.46 1.83
CA ALA A 51 10.07 -12.63 1.51
C ALA A 51 10.36 -13.70 0.45
N ILE A 52 9.44 -14.67 0.26
CA ILE A 52 9.62 -15.79 -0.66
C ILE A 52 9.01 -15.51 -2.03
N ASN A 53 7.80 -14.93 -2.03
CA ASN A 53 6.99 -14.87 -3.24
C ASN A 53 7.03 -13.50 -3.92
N PHE A 54 7.25 -12.39 -3.22
CA PHE A 54 7.09 -11.05 -3.77
C PHE A 54 7.84 -10.82 -5.10
N LEU A 55 9.11 -11.18 -5.17
CA LEU A 55 9.90 -10.98 -6.40
C LEU A 55 9.43 -11.90 -7.52
N LYS A 56 9.02 -13.11 -7.20
CA LYS A 56 8.47 -14.06 -8.15
C LYS A 56 7.14 -13.57 -8.71
N ASP A 57 6.23 -13.15 -7.83
CA ASP A 57 4.92 -12.63 -8.21
C ASP A 57 5.06 -11.38 -9.09
N TYR A 58 6.03 -10.52 -8.78
CA TYR A 58 6.35 -9.35 -9.58
C TYR A 58 6.89 -9.74 -10.99
N GLU A 59 7.83 -10.69 -11.06
CA GLU A 59 8.41 -11.16 -12.33
C GLU A 59 7.33 -11.84 -13.19
N GLU A 60 6.49 -12.70 -12.61
CA GLU A 60 5.37 -13.36 -13.32
C GLU A 60 4.34 -12.37 -13.85
N ALA A 61 3.97 -11.36 -13.03
CA ALA A 61 3.02 -10.34 -13.43
C ALA A 61 3.57 -9.47 -14.58
N LYS A 62 4.86 -9.16 -14.57
CA LYS A 62 5.52 -8.42 -15.64
C LYS A 62 5.57 -9.22 -16.94
N ASP A 63 5.89 -10.53 -16.86
CA ASP A 63 5.93 -11.41 -18.03
C ASP A 63 4.53 -11.51 -18.69
N LEU A 64 3.46 -11.62 -17.89
CA LEU A 64 2.07 -11.63 -18.41
C LEU A 64 1.71 -10.32 -19.12
N GLN A 65 2.13 -9.18 -18.60
CA GLN A 65 1.93 -7.89 -19.25
C GLN A 65 2.66 -7.80 -20.59
N GLU A 66 3.91 -8.28 -20.67
CA GLU A 66 4.71 -8.25 -21.89
C GLU A 66 4.17 -9.20 -22.97
N THR A 67 3.51 -10.31 -22.58
CA THR A 67 2.89 -11.27 -23.51
C THR A 67 1.49 -10.87 -23.95
N GLY A 68 0.91 -9.82 -23.39
CA GLY A 68 -0.44 -9.34 -23.72
C GLY A 68 -1.57 -10.21 -23.17
N GLU A 69 -1.29 -11.12 -22.25
CA GLU A 69 -2.27 -11.91 -21.52
C GLU A 69 -2.75 -11.11 -20.28
N SER A 70 -3.51 -10.02 -20.51
CA SER A 70 -4.09 -9.23 -19.42
C SER A 70 -5.30 -9.95 -18.82
N LEU A 71 -5.53 -9.75 -17.53
CA LEU A 71 -6.65 -10.35 -16.79
C LEU A 71 -8.03 -9.76 -17.18
N GLY A 72 -8.10 -8.76 -18.07
CA GLY A 72 -9.33 -8.14 -18.57
C GLY A 72 -9.03 -7.05 -19.60
N GLU A 73 -9.99 -6.76 -20.48
CA GLU A 73 -9.82 -5.77 -21.57
C GLU A 73 -9.81 -4.32 -21.04
N ASP A 74 -10.22 -4.06 -19.81
CA ASP A 74 -10.47 -2.71 -19.29
C ASP A 74 -9.45 -2.22 -18.24
N ASP A 75 -8.67 -3.11 -17.58
CA ASP A 75 -7.63 -2.68 -16.63
C ASP A 75 -6.25 -2.67 -17.30
N GLN A 76 -5.76 -1.47 -17.61
CA GLN A 76 -4.44 -1.26 -18.22
C GLN A 76 -3.29 -1.38 -17.20
N ARG A 77 -3.60 -1.49 -15.90
CA ARG A 77 -2.59 -1.64 -14.85
C ARG A 77 -2.29 -3.12 -14.65
N SER A 78 -1.01 -3.41 -14.58
CA SER A 78 -0.58 -4.77 -14.27
C SER A 78 -0.58 -5.01 -12.76
N VAL A 79 -0.73 -6.27 -12.37
CA VAL A 79 -0.48 -6.72 -10.99
C VAL A 79 0.90 -6.26 -10.51
N ALA A 80 1.89 -6.16 -11.41
CA ALA A 80 3.21 -5.65 -11.09
C ALA A 80 3.20 -4.17 -10.66
N ASP A 81 2.39 -3.33 -11.35
CA ASP A 81 2.26 -1.92 -10.99
C ASP A 81 1.64 -1.76 -9.60
N LEU A 82 0.58 -2.52 -9.29
CA LEU A 82 -0.05 -2.50 -7.98
C LEU A 82 0.88 -2.96 -6.86
N LEU A 83 1.70 -3.99 -7.10
CA LEU A 83 2.72 -4.44 -6.13
C LEU A 83 3.75 -3.35 -5.85
N VAL A 84 4.16 -2.60 -6.87
CA VAL A 84 5.08 -1.45 -6.71
C VAL A 84 4.40 -0.31 -5.96
N GLU A 85 3.17 0.04 -6.33
CA GLU A 85 2.41 1.10 -5.66
C GLU A 85 2.24 0.84 -4.17
N GLN A 86 1.88 -0.38 -3.76
CA GLN A 86 1.76 -0.74 -2.36
C GLN A 86 3.07 -0.52 -1.58
N VAL A 87 4.21 -0.72 -2.22
CA VAL A 87 5.52 -0.46 -1.63
C VAL A 87 5.81 1.04 -1.57
N GLU A 88 5.55 1.78 -2.64
CA GLU A 88 5.84 3.22 -2.74
C GLU A 88 5.04 4.05 -1.73
N PHE A 89 3.77 3.68 -1.49
CA PHE A 89 2.88 4.40 -0.57
C PHE A 89 3.04 4.00 0.91
N ALA A 90 3.79 2.95 1.21
CA ALA A 90 3.97 2.50 2.59
C ALA A 90 4.79 3.48 3.44
N ASP A 91 4.35 3.70 4.68
CA ASP A 91 5.15 4.31 5.74
C ASP A 91 5.97 3.26 6.48
N VAL A 92 5.41 2.05 6.56
CA VAL A 92 6.07 0.88 7.17
C VAL A 92 5.91 -0.32 6.25
N ILE A 93 7.01 -1.00 5.96
CA ILE A 93 7.01 -2.25 5.20
C ILE A 93 7.42 -3.38 6.13
N LEU A 94 6.55 -4.38 6.28
CA LEU A 94 6.82 -5.59 7.04
C LEU A 94 7.22 -6.70 6.08
N ILE A 95 8.45 -7.19 6.20
CA ILE A 95 8.89 -8.36 5.42
C ILE A 95 8.53 -9.60 6.22
N SER A 96 7.53 -10.32 5.76
CA SER A 96 7.03 -11.56 6.37
C SER A 96 7.82 -12.79 5.90
N LYS A 97 7.60 -13.94 6.56
CA LYS A 97 8.22 -15.24 6.24
C LYS A 97 9.76 -15.25 6.29
N THR A 98 10.36 -14.35 7.05
CA THR A 98 11.82 -14.30 7.20
C THR A 98 12.39 -15.51 7.97
N ASP A 99 11.51 -16.25 8.65
CA ASP A 99 11.82 -17.49 9.36
C ASP A 99 12.08 -18.68 8.42
N ILE A 100 11.57 -18.63 7.20
CA ILE A 100 11.73 -19.70 6.19
C ILE A 100 12.45 -19.26 4.93
N ALA A 101 12.61 -17.96 4.71
CA ALA A 101 13.40 -17.41 3.61
C ALA A 101 14.91 -17.48 3.92
N LYS A 102 15.74 -17.56 2.89
CA LYS A 102 17.18 -17.44 3.07
C LYS A 102 17.58 -16.01 3.40
N ALA A 103 18.54 -15.83 4.30
CA ALA A 103 19.02 -14.50 4.70
C ALA A 103 19.42 -13.64 3.50
N THR A 104 20.11 -14.24 2.52
CA THR A 104 20.52 -13.54 1.27
C THR A 104 19.35 -13.06 0.41
N GLU A 105 18.21 -13.77 0.44
CA GLU A 105 16.99 -13.38 -0.26
C GLU A 105 16.31 -12.22 0.46
N VAL A 106 16.26 -12.27 1.79
CA VAL A 106 15.73 -11.16 2.63
C VAL A 106 16.57 -9.90 2.44
N ASP A 107 17.90 -10.02 2.42
CA ASP A 107 18.82 -8.90 2.21
C ASP A 107 18.64 -8.28 0.81
N ARG A 108 18.54 -9.12 -0.24
CA ARG A 108 18.27 -8.68 -1.61
C ARG A 108 16.92 -7.94 -1.70
N LEU A 109 15.86 -8.53 -1.17
CA LEU A 109 14.53 -7.94 -1.15
C LEU A 109 14.55 -6.60 -0.40
N THR A 110 15.18 -6.54 0.77
CA THR A 110 15.32 -5.32 1.55
C THR A 110 16.01 -4.22 0.75
N ALA A 111 17.05 -4.54 -0.02
CA ALA A 111 17.74 -3.57 -0.86
C ALA A 111 16.84 -3.03 -1.99
N ILE A 112 16.06 -3.91 -2.62
CA ILE A 112 15.09 -3.53 -3.66
C ILE A 112 14.02 -2.61 -3.07
N LEU A 113 13.40 -3.00 -1.95
CA LEU A 113 12.37 -2.20 -1.28
C LEU A 113 12.88 -0.82 -0.87
N LYS A 114 14.14 -0.72 -0.41
CA LYS A 114 14.78 0.58 -0.12
C LYS A 114 14.99 1.45 -1.34
N THR A 115 15.13 0.86 -2.51
CA THR A 115 15.25 1.62 -3.77
C THR A 115 13.88 2.15 -4.21
N LEU A 116 12.83 1.34 -4.06
CA LEU A 116 11.46 1.73 -4.41
C LEU A 116 10.90 2.76 -3.43
N ASN A 117 11.15 2.57 -2.13
CA ASN A 117 10.69 3.48 -1.10
C ASN A 117 11.80 3.83 -0.11
N THR A 118 12.38 5.01 -0.28
CA THR A 118 13.49 5.50 0.56
C THR A 118 13.03 6.01 1.92
N ARG A 119 11.72 6.24 2.11
CA ARG A 119 11.13 6.82 3.33
C ARG A 119 10.62 5.76 4.30
N ALA A 120 10.08 4.67 3.75
CA ALA A 120 9.46 3.63 4.55
C ALA A 120 10.43 3.01 5.55
N LYS A 121 9.91 2.74 6.74
CA LYS A 121 10.59 1.91 7.71
C LYS A 121 10.40 0.44 7.34
N ILE A 122 11.48 -0.24 6.99
CA ILE A 122 11.45 -1.66 6.62
C ILE A 122 11.81 -2.51 7.84
N LEU A 123 10.92 -3.47 8.14
CA LEU A 123 11.03 -4.35 9.31
C LEU A 123 10.89 -5.82 8.87
N PRO A 124 11.97 -6.61 8.88
CA PRO A 124 11.84 -8.06 8.82
C PRO A 124 11.11 -8.56 10.07
N ILE A 125 10.09 -9.39 9.88
CA ILE A 125 9.30 -9.93 10.97
C ILE A 125 9.31 -11.47 10.97
N TYR A 126 9.26 -12.04 12.15
CA TYR A 126 9.25 -13.48 12.37
C TYR A 126 7.83 -13.92 12.77
N GLN A 127 7.26 -14.86 12.01
CA GLN A 127 5.92 -15.42 12.27
C GLN A 127 4.83 -14.36 12.57
N GLY A 128 4.85 -13.26 11.81
CA GLY A 128 3.88 -12.16 11.97
C GLY A 128 4.08 -11.31 13.23
N GLN A 129 5.14 -11.53 14.01
CA GLN A 129 5.38 -10.79 15.25
C GLN A 129 5.99 -9.43 14.95
N VAL A 130 5.27 -8.37 15.30
CA VAL A 130 5.72 -6.99 15.23
C VAL A 130 5.27 -6.24 16.50
N GLY A 131 6.12 -5.38 17.01
CA GLY A 131 5.73 -4.52 18.13
C GLY A 131 4.62 -3.54 17.71
N VAL A 132 3.52 -3.48 18.45
CA VAL A 132 2.34 -2.66 18.11
C VAL A 132 2.72 -1.21 17.78
N LYS A 133 3.60 -0.59 18.54
CA LYS A 133 4.11 0.77 18.33
C LYS A 133 4.93 0.95 17.04
N GLN A 134 5.21 -0.11 16.31
CA GLN A 134 5.88 -0.01 15.02
C GLN A 134 4.89 0.25 13.89
N VAL A 135 3.61 -0.05 14.10
CA VAL A 135 2.54 -0.02 13.10
C VAL A 135 1.32 0.80 13.52
N LEU A 136 1.13 1.07 14.82
CA LEU A 136 0.07 1.92 15.36
C LEU A 136 0.67 3.07 16.16
N ASP A 137 -0.01 4.21 16.15
CA ASP A 137 0.40 5.44 16.86
C ASP A 137 1.80 5.90 16.43
N THR A 138 2.08 5.76 15.14
CA THR A 138 3.39 6.13 14.61
C THR A 138 3.45 7.57 14.14
N GLY A 139 2.31 8.17 13.80
CA GLY A 139 2.21 9.51 13.22
C GLY A 139 3.04 9.70 11.95
N LYS A 140 3.26 8.60 11.18
CA LYS A 140 4.14 8.64 10.01
C LYS A 140 3.47 9.11 8.75
N PHE A 141 2.18 8.87 8.65
CA PHE A 141 1.45 9.28 7.46
C PHE A 141 1.40 10.81 7.34
N SER A 142 1.72 11.30 6.16
CA SER A 142 1.63 12.72 5.81
C SER A 142 1.11 12.85 4.38
N PHE A 143 -0.03 13.52 4.22
CA PHE A 143 -0.57 13.84 2.91
C PHE A 143 0.40 14.64 2.05
N GLU A 144 1.09 15.60 2.64
CA GLU A 144 2.08 16.42 1.92
C GLU A 144 3.20 15.56 1.32
N GLU A 145 3.64 14.55 2.05
CA GLU A 145 4.66 13.62 1.55
C GLU A 145 4.06 12.58 0.57
N ALA A 146 2.85 12.10 0.82
CA ALA A 146 2.17 11.18 -0.07
C ALA A 146 1.94 11.80 -1.45
N GLN A 147 1.54 13.07 -1.52
CA GLN A 147 1.36 13.82 -2.77
C GLN A 147 2.62 13.94 -3.62
N LYS A 148 3.81 13.75 -3.05
CA LYS A 148 5.09 13.75 -3.78
C LYS A 148 5.41 12.39 -4.40
N ALA A 149 4.70 11.33 -4.03
CA ALA A 149 4.93 10.00 -4.59
C ALA A 149 4.54 9.96 -6.07
N PRO A 150 5.29 9.22 -6.92
CA PRO A 150 5.04 9.17 -8.35
C PRO A 150 3.63 8.70 -8.73
N GLY A 151 3.08 7.73 -8.01
CA GLY A 151 1.70 7.25 -8.20
C GLY A 151 0.67 8.35 -7.96
N TRP A 152 0.81 9.12 -6.87
CA TRP A 152 -0.08 10.25 -6.56
C TRP A 152 -0.12 11.30 -7.67
N LEU A 153 1.03 11.59 -8.28
CA LEU A 153 1.10 12.56 -9.38
C LEU A 153 0.35 12.10 -10.63
N LYS A 154 0.25 10.78 -10.87
CA LYS A 154 -0.56 10.23 -11.97
C LYS A 154 -2.05 10.44 -11.72
N GLU A 155 -2.52 10.15 -10.49
CA GLU A 155 -3.90 10.37 -10.06
C GLU A 155 -4.34 11.83 -10.21
N MET A 156 -3.54 12.75 -9.70
CA MET A 156 -3.84 14.19 -9.83
C MET A 156 -3.95 14.69 -11.29
N ARG A 157 -3.38 13.95 -12.24
CA ARG A 157 -3.48 14.28 -13.67
C ARG A 157 -4.75 13.78 -14.33
N GLY A 158 -5.61 13.06 -13.61
CA GLY A 158 -6.84 12.49 -14.14
C GLY A 158 -6.60 11.30 -15.08
N GLU A 159 -5.48 10.61 -14.93
CA GLU A 159 -5.15 9.41 -15.71
C GLU A 159 -5.82 8.14 -15.11
N HIS A 160 -6.60 8.30 -14.05
CA HIS A 160 -7.33 7.24 -13.36
C HIS A 160 -8.86 7.40 -13.51
N VAL A 161 -9.53 6.33 -13.90
CA VAL A 161 -11.01 6.24 -13.85
C VAL A 161 -11.38 5.62 -12.51
N PRO A 162 -12.19 6.29 -11.66
CA PRO A 162 -12.58 5.73 -10.37
C PRO A 162 -13.35 4.41 -10.54
N GLU A 163 -13.06 3.40 -9.74
CA GLU A 163 -13.75 2.09 -9.75
C GLU A 163 -15.27 2.21 -9.61
N THR A 164 -15.77 3.28 -8.98
CA THR A 164 -17.21 3.57 -8.86
C THR A 164 -17.90 3.90 -10.19
N GLU A 165 -17.15 4.28 -11.22
CA GLU A 165 -17.70 4.46 -12.58
C GLU A 165 -17.56 3.19 -13.43
N GLU A 166 -16.66 2.28 -13.04
CA GLU A 166 -16.37 1.04 -13.76
C GLU A 166 -17.32 -0.11 -13.34
N TYR A 167 -17.81 -0.11 -12.09
CA TYR A 167 -18.67 -1.15 -11.51
C TYR A 167 -20.05 -0.65 -11.06
N GLY A 168 -20.48 0.53 -11.51
CA GLY A 168 -21.74 1.18 -11.14
C GLY A 168 -23.04 0.44 -11.49
#